data_c2bd2d78708e2e3c6809f06ff748f106
#
_entry.id   c2bd2d78708e2e3c6809f06ff748f106
#
_cell.length_a   1.000
_cell.length_b   1.000
_cell.length_c   1.000
_cell.angle_alpha   90.00
_cell.angle_beta   90.00
_cell.angle_gamma   90.00
#
_symmetry.space_group_name_H-M   'P 1'
#
loop_
_entity.id
_entity.type
_entity.pdbx_description
1 polymer ?
#
loop_
_entity_poly.entity_id
_entity_poly.type
_entity_poly.pdbx_seq_one_letter_code
_entity_poly.pdbx_strand_id
1 'polypeptide(L)'
;MTNREFRAAILLTAVSKMAFVVRSVYQHAKLQGGFPMTPEAVQNALKDSIDAITCCKWLFSRNPEKDHTRNRKIPFEKTVSSILALRGGTLNHEILDLFDLDPSTPTSSAFIQQRAKIIPEAFETLFHYFTNKVSKHKLYKNLRLLAVDGSDLQITANPDDPDSFFPGVNGQKAYNLLHINAMYDLLQHIYTDAILQKRRNADESGALIDMVDRSDIENALLLADRGYESYNNLAHIQEKGWFFLIRIKDNTTGITSGLTLPDCSDFDIPFHLLLTRKQTNDVKELLKDKNHYKFLPSSHRFDYLPTKSHKHDPAVFYPLFFRIVRFPISDSICETIITNLNAELFPAAEIKKLYAMRWGIETSFRELKYTLALLHLHAKKVDFVYQEIFAKLTMYNFCELITQSVVILQGQRKHNYKVNFSDAVHICFEFFLGKVHPPNVEALLKKYISPIRPGRRDTRKQTQKSAVSFTYRVA
;
A
#
# COMPACT_ATOMS: atom_id res chain seq x y z
N MET A 1 -20.81 -25.84 0.09
CA MET A 1 -20.21 -24.60 0.68
C MET A 1 -19.67 -24.94 2.05
N THR A 2 -18.39 -24.79 2.24
CA THR A 2 -17.78 -24.95 3.56
C THR A 2 -18.17 -23.77 4.46
N ASN A 3 -18.11 -23.96 5.79
CA ASN A 3 -18.37 -22.88 6.75
C ASN A 3 -17.48 -21.63 6.52
N ARG A 4 -16.36 -21.80 5.82
CA ARG A 4 -15.40 -20.76 5.43
C ARG A 4 -15.89 -19.95 4.21
N GLU A 5 -16.47 -20.61 3.22
CA GLU A 5 -17.05 -20.00 2.01
C GLU A 5 -18.33 -19.22 2.34
N PHE A 6 -19.16 -19.78 3.24
CA PHE A 6 -20.36 -19.11 3.74
C PHE A 6 -20.01 -17.85 4.55
N ARG A 7 -18.94 -17.91 5.37
CA ARG A 7 -18.43 -16.74 6.11
C ARG A 7 -17.80 -15.70 5.19
N ALA A 8 -17.05 -16.10 4.17
CA ALA A 8 -16.51 -15.20 3.17
C ALA A 8 -17.62 -14.49 2.40
N ALA A 9 -18.68 -15.19 2.03
CA ALA A 9 -19.86 -14.61 1.38
C ALA A 9 -20.63 -13.65 2.31
N ILE A 10 -20.76 -13.98 3.60
CA ILE A 10 -21.37 -13.08 4.60
C ILE A 10 -20.49 -11.87 4.87
N LEU A 11 -19.17 -12.04 4.97
CA LEU A 11 -18.22 -10.93 5.12
C LEU A 11 -18.24 -10.03 3.90
N LEU A 12 -18.23 -10.57 2.68
CA LEU A 12 -18.37 -9.79 1.44
C LEU A 12 -19.72 -9.07 1.38
N THR A 13 -20.81 -9.73 1.82
CA THR A 13 -22.16 -9.10 1.86
C THR A 13 -22.27 -8.09 3.00
N ALA A 14 -21.62 -8.32 4.13
CA ALA A 14 -21.62 -7.39 5.27
C ALA A 14 -20.68 -6.20 5.01
N VAL A 15 -19.53 -6.41 4.39
CA VAL A 15 -18.64 -5.35 3.90
C VAL A 15 -19.34 -4.54 2.81
N SER A 16 -20.08 -5.20 1.90
CA SER A 16 -20.92 -4.52 0.91
C SER A 16 -22.11 -3.77 1.54
N LYS A 17 -22.75 -4.33 2.58
CA LYS A 17 -23.79 -3.63 3.35
C LYS A 17 -23.24 -2.54 4.25
N MET A 18 -22.05 -2.73 4.84
CA MET A 18 -21.31 -1.65 5.52
C MET A 18 -20.87 -0.57 4.54
N ALA A 19 -20.39 -0.94 3.36
CA ALA A 19 -20.13 0.01 2.27
C ALA A 19 -21.39 0.78 1.88
N PHE A 20 -22.57 0.15 1.89
CA PHE A 20 -23.85 0.82 1.62
C PHE A 20 -24.27 1.74 2.77
N VAL A 21 -24.16 1.32 4.03
CA VAL A 21 -24.40 2.15 5.22
C VAL A 21 -23.37 3.27 5.29
N VAL A 22 -22.10 2.96 5.03
CA VAL A 22 -21.00 3.92 4.91
C VAL A 22 -21.27 4.89 3.75
N ARG A 23 -21.71 4.43 2.56
CA ARG A 23 -22.13 5.32 1.46
C ARG A 23 -23.24 6.28 1.86
N SER A 24 -24.25 5.84 2.60
CA SER A 24 -25.33 6.69 3.09
C SER A 24 -24.83 7.77 4.06
N VAL A 25 -23.92 7.42 4.97
CA VAL A 25 -23.25 8.36 5.89
C VAL A 25 -22.29 9.29 5.13
N TYR A 26 -21.61 8.78 4.08
CA TYR A 26 -20.70 9.57 3.24
C TYR A 26 -21.41 10.61 2.36
N GLN A 27 -22.60 10.33 1.86
CA GLN A 27 -23.36 11.33 1.09
C GLN A 27 -23.73 12.55 1.96
N HIS A 28 -23.91 12.37 3.26
CA HIS A 28 -24.12 13.47 4.20
C HIS A 28 -22.82 14.22 4.59
N ALA A 29 -21.66 13.54 4.58
CA ALA A 29 -20.37 14.16 4.90
C ALA A 29 -19.74 14.94 3.72
N LYS A 30 -20.10 14.63 2.47
CA LYS A 30 -19.63 15.34 1.27
C LYS A 30 -20.14 16.80 1.16
N LEU A 31 -21.07 17.20 2.02
CA LEU A 31 -21.68 18.55 2.03
C LEU A 31 -21.03 19.55 2.98
N GLN A 32 -20.01 19.16 3.75
CA GLN A 32 -19.30 20.10 4.62
C GLN A 32 -17.90 20.39 4.09
N GLY A 33 -17.70 21.65 3.66
CA GLY A 33 -16.43 22.18 3.16
C GLY A 33 -15.25 21.89 4.10
N GLY A 34 -14.10 21.61 3.49
CA GLY A 34 -12.91 21.06 4.16
C GLY A 34 -12.43 21.84 5.37
N PHE A 35 -12.70 21.32 6.57
CA PHE A 35 -12.03 21.73 7.79
C PHE A 35 -10.54 21.42 7.70
N PRO A 36 -9.64 22.28 8.22
CA PRO A 36 -8.25 21.93 8.39
C PRO A 36 -8.15 20.66 9.24
N MET A 37 -7.37 19.68 8.80
CA MET A 37 -7.21 18.41 9.53
C MET A 37 -6.33 18.69 10.75
N THR A 38 -6.95 18.95 11.90
CA THR A 38 -6.22 19.12 13.18
C THR A 38 -5.82 17.77 13.75
N PRO A 39 -4.81 17.70 14.64
CA PRO A 39 -4.47 16.45 15.33
C PRO A 39 -5.66 15.80 16.00
N GLU A 40 -6.54 16.58 16.64
CA GLU A 40 -7.75 16.10 17.30
C GLU A 40 -8.73 15.47 16.29
N ALA A 41 -8.91 16.08 15.12
CA ALA A 41 -9.79 15.54 14.08
C ALA A 41 -9.28 14.17 13.58
N VAL A 42 -7.96 14.00 13.45
CA VAL A 42 -7.35 12.73 13.08
C VAL A 42 -7.52 11.69 14.20
N GLN A 43 -7.31 12.09 15.46
CA GLN A 43 -7.50 11.21 16.61
C GLN A 43 -8.96 10.76 16.75
N ASN A 44 -9.90 11.66 16.61
CA ASN A 44 -11.34 11.35 16.64
C ASN A 44 -11.72 10.41 15.49
N ALA A 45 -11.20 10.64 14.29
CA ALA A 45 -11.44 9.75 13.15
C ALA A 45 -10.93 8.32 13.39
N LEU A 46 -9.77 8.15 14.03
CA LEU A 46 -9.24 6.83 14.40
C LEU A 46 -10.09 6.19 15.50
N LYS A 47 -10.47 6.96 16.53
CA LYS A 47 -11.35 6.49 17.61
C LYS A 47 -12.70 6.01 17.05
N ASP A 48 -13.38 6.85 16.25
CA ASP A 48 -14.63 6.47 15.61
C ASP A 48 -14.51 5.22 14.74
N SER A 49 -13.32 5.01 14.11
CA SER A 49 -13.06 3.81 13.32
C SER A 49 -12.92 2.56 14.20
N ILE A 50 -12.29 2.68 15.35
CA ILE A 50 -12.21 1.60 16.35
C ILE A 50 -13.60 1.31 16.91
N ASP A 51 -14.39 2.35 17.21
CA ASP A 51 -15.76 2.20 17.72
C ASP A 51 -16.65 1.51 16.69
N ALA A 52 -16.52 1.84 15.39
CA ALA A 52 -17.28 1.22 14.31
C ALA A 52 -17.04 -0.30 14.22
N ILE A 53 -15.78 -0.75 14.25
CA ILE A 53 -15.49 -2.19 14.25
C ILE A 53 -15.88 -2.85 15.58
N THR A 54 -15.84 -2.11 16.69
CA THR A 54 -16.25 -2.60 18.01
C THR A 54 -17.76 -2.82 18.10
N CYS A 55 -18.55 -1.94 17.54
CA CYS A 55 -20.00 -2.13 17.42
C CYS A 55 -20.37 -3.39 16.65
N CYS A 56 -19.55 -3.77 15.67
CA CYS A 56 -19.71 -4.98 14.87
C CYS A 56 -18.75 -6.11 15.26
N LYS A 57 -18.25 -6.14 16.51
CA LYS A 57 -17.24 -7.11 16.98
C LYS A 57 -17.59 -8.57 16.74
N TRP A 58 -18.87 -8.91 16.61
CA TRP A 58 -19.32 -10.27 16.29
C TRP A 58 -18.90 -10.71 14.88
N LEU A 59 -18.75 -9.79 13.91
CA LEU A 59 -18.19 -10.09 12.58
C LEU A 59 -16.71 -10.42 12.65
N PHE A 60 -16.00 -9.79 13.57
CA PHE A 60 -14.54 -9.85 13.71
C PHE A 60 -14.06 -10.80 14.80
N SER A 61 -14.98 -11.52 15.45
CA SER A 61 -14.66 -12.53 16.47
C SER A 61 -14.61 -13.93 15.87
N ARG A 62 -13.63 -14.75 16.28
CA ARG A 62 -13.51 -16.13 15.82
C ARG A 62 -14.75 -16.97 16.17
N ASN A 63 -15.26 -16.79 17.38
CA ASN A 63 -16.47 -17.41 17.87
C ASN A 63 -17.45 -16.34 18.34
N PRO A 64 -18.31 -15.79 17.46
CA PRO A 64 -19.18 -14.65 17.75
C PRO A 64 -20.05 -14.81 19.00
N GLU A 65 -20.49 -16.02 19.29
CA GLU A 65 -21.36 -16.32 20.44
C GLU A 65 -20.61 -16.41 21.78
N LYS A 66 -19.28 -16.57 21.75
CA LYS A 66 -18.45 -16.81 22.95
C LYS A 66 -17.41 -15.73 23.19
N ASP A 67 -16.83 -15.18 22.09
CA ASP A 67 -15.73 -14.25 22.17
C ASP A 67 -16.23 -12.82 22.39
N HIS A 68 -15.58 -12.10 23.31
CA HIS A 68 -15.91 -10.72 23.65
C HIS A 68 -17.36 -10.45 24.09
N THR A 69 -18.09 -11.52 24.53
CA THR A 69 -19.47 -11.41 25.03
C THR A 69 -19.52 -10.97 26.49
N ARG A 70 -18.48 -11.24 27.28
CA ARG A 70 -18.40 -10.89 28.72
C ARG A 70 -17.54 -9.65 28.88
N ASN A 71 -17.91 -8.81 29.86
CA ASN A 71 -17.08 -7.68 30.26
C ASN A 71 -15.81 -8.21 30.98
N ARG A 72 -14.69 -8.14 30.29
CA ARG A 72 -13.37 -8.58 30.76
C ARG A 72 -12.43 -7.39 30.85
N LYS A 73 -11.30 -7.54 31.55
CA LYS A 73 -10.28 -6.51 31.73
C LYS A 73 -9.69 -5.99 30.40
N ILE A 74 -9.61 -6.86 29.40
CA ILE A 74 -9.18 -6.51 28.03
C ILE A 74 -10.36 -6.83 27.08
N PRO A 75 -11.32 -5.90 26.90
CA PRO A 75 -12.41 -6.05 25.93
C PRO A 75 -11.89 -5.92 24.49
N PHE A 76 -12.77 -6.10 23.50
CA PHE A 76 -12.43 -6.04 22.07
C PHE A 76 -11.72 -4.72 21.71
N GLU A 77 -12.33 -3.59 22.03
CA GLU A 77 -11.80 -2.25 21.77
C GLU A 77 -10.40 -2.04 22.38
N LYS A 78 -10.22 -2.38 23.65
CA LYS A 78 -8.91 -2.27 24.33
C LYS A 78 -7.86 -3.18 23.70
N THR A 79 -8.25 -4.38 23.26
CA THR A 79 -7.35 -5.30 22.53
C THR A 79 -6.90 -4.68 21.21
N VAL A 80 -7.82 -4.13 20.41
CA VAL A 80 -7.50 -3.46 19.15
C VAL A 80 -6.59 -2.25 19.38
N SER A 81 -6.96 -1.35 20.31
CA SER A 81 -6.19 -0.16 20.63
C SER A 81 -4.79 -0.50 21.15
N SER A 82 -4.66 -1.58 21.95
CA SER A 82 -3.35 -2.05 22.43
C SER A 82 -2.49 -2.56 21.28
N ILE A 83 -3.04 -3.29 20.30
CA ILE A 83 -2.27 -3.76 19.11
C ILE A 83 -1.83 -2.58 18.24
N LEU A 84 -2.66 -1.56 18.07
CA LEU A 84 -2.27 -0.32 17.36
C LEU A 84 -1.09 0.38 18.07
N ALA A 85 -1.07 0.36 19.39
CA ALA A 85 -0.06 1.01 20.23
C ALA A 85 1.27 0.23 20.35
N LEU A 86 1.34 -1.04 19.94
CA LEU A 86 2.58 -1.83 19.98
C LEU A 86 3.69 -1.15 19.18
N ARG A 87 4.89 -1.12 19.71
CA ARG A 87 6.08 -0.49 19.08
C ARG A 87 7.12 -1.56 18.69
N GLY A 88 8.29 -1.55 19.24
CA GLY A 88 9.37 -2.49 18.92
C GLY A 88 10.06 -3.06 20.17
N GLY A 89 9.42 -2.95 21.33
CA GLY A 89 9.87 -3.48 22.60
C GLY A 89 9.57 -4.98 22.78
N THR A 90 9.72 -5.48 23.99
CA THR A 90 9.18 -6.81 24.33
C THR A 90 7.69 -6.68 24.67
N LEU A 91 6.89 -7.67 24.31
CA LEU A 91 5.44 -7.62 24.56
C LEU A 91 5.10 -7.36 26.03
N ASN A 92 5.84 -7.96 26.97
CA ASN A 92 5.63 -7.73 28.40
C ASN A 92 5.83 -6.26 28.80
N HIS A 93 6.91 -5.64 28.35
CA HIS A 93 7.19 -4.23 28.67
C HIS A 93 6.14 -3.31 28.04
N GLU A 94 5.78 -3.58 26.78
CA GLU A 94 4.77 -2.76 26.12
C GLU A 94 3.39 -2.88 26.76
N ILE A 95 3.00 -4.07 27.25
CA ILE A 95 1.75 -4.24 28.01
C ILE A 95 1.83 -3.50 29.35
N LEU A 96 2.96 -3.55 30.07
CA LEU A 96 3.15 -2.79 31.29
C LEU A 96 3.00 -1.28 31.04
N ASP A 97 3.60 -0.77 29.98
CA ASP A 97 3.51 0.66 29.59
C ASP A 97 2.09 1.08 29.16
N LEU A 98 1.36 0.17 28.48
CA LEU A 98 -0.02 0.40 28.05
C LEU A 98 -1.05 0.39 29.19
N PHE A 99 -0.68 -0.16 30.33
CA PHE A 99 -1.51 -0.21 31.54
C PHE A 99 -0.88 0.58 32.71
N ASP A 100 0.01 1.54 32.37
CA ASP A 100 0.62 2.50 33.31
C ASP A 100 1.31 1.84 34.53
N LEU A 101 1.92 0.65 34.30
CA LEU A 101 2.60 -0.16 35.36
C LEU A 101 1.70 -0.54 36.52
N ASP A 102 0.38 -0.54 36.35
CA ASP A 102 -0.58 -0.93 37.35
C ASP A 102 -0.36 -2.41 37.80
N PRO A 103 -0.33 -2.74 39.08
CA PRO A 103 -0.17 -4.12 39.54
C PRO A 103 -1.21 -5.09 38.98
N SER A 104 -2.35 -4.58 38.56
CA SER A 104 -3.40 -5.35 37.94
C SER A 104 -3.21 -5.54 36.42
N THR A 105 -2.09 -5.10 35.83
CA THR A 105 -1.77 -5.28 34.40
C THR A 105 -1.95 -6.74 33.96
N PRO A 106 -2.62 -6.99 32.82
CA PRO A 106 -2.76 -8.34 32.30
C PRO A 106 -1.40 -8.91 31.90
N THR A 107 -1.22 -10.21 32.06
CA THR A 107 -0.03 -10.89 31.57
C THR A 107 -0.03 -10.93 30.01
N SER A 108 1.15 -11.06 29.40
CA SER A 108 1.26 -11.27 27.94
C SER A 108 0.45 -12.47 27.47
N SER A 109 0.38 -13.54 28.26
CA SER A 109 -0.44 -14.72 27.96
C SER A 109 -1.93 -14.37 27.90
N ALA A 110 -2.44 -13.60 28.87
CA ALA A 110 -3.83 -13.15 28.88
C ALA A 110 -4.14 -12.24 27.67
N PHE A 111 -3.22 -11.35 27.32
CA PHE A 111 -3.33 -10.49 26.15
C PHE A 111 -3.37 -11.30 24.85
N ILE A 112 -2.45 -12.26 24.67
CA ILE A 112 -2.40 -13.15 23.50
C ILE A 112 -3.69 -13.96 23.37
N GLN A 113 -4.27 -14.42 24.48
CA GLN A 113 -5.56 -15.14 24.47
C GLN A 113 -6.72 -14.25 24.01
N GLN A 114 -6.77 -12.97 24.44
CA GLN A 114 -7.80 -12.05 23.95
C GLN A 114 -7.58 -11.69 22.48
N ARG A 115 -6.34 -11.39 22.08
CA ARG A 115 -5.95 -11.13 20.69
C ARG A 115 -6.31 -12.28 19.74
N ALA A 116 -6.12 -13.54 20.20
CA ALA A 116 -6.43 -14.74 19.41
C ALA A 116 -7.92 -14.89 19.06
N LYS A 117 -8.81 -14.17 19.72
CA LYS A 117 -10.25 -14.17 19.43
C LYS A 117 -10.63 -13.25 18.28
N ILE A 118 -9.76 -12.32 17.91
CA ILE A 118 -9.99 -11.36 16.83
C ILE A 118 -9.39 -11.93 15.54
N ILE A 119 -10.16 -11.89 14.45
CA ILE A 119 -9.66 -12.28 13.12
C ILE A 119 -8.82 -11.15 12.50
N PRO A 120 -7.84 -11.45 11.62
CA PRO A 120 -6.98 -10.44 11.00
C PRO A 120 -7.74 -9.38 10.21
N GLU A 121 -8.85 -9.74 9.59
CA GLU A 121 -9.70 -8.89 8.77
C GLU A 121 -10.26 -7.68 9.54
N ALA A 122 -10.31 -7.75 10.88
CA ALA A 122 -10.67 -6.62 11.73
C ALA A 122 -9.71 -5.43 11.53
N PHE A 123 -8.41 -5.71 11.41
CA PHE A 123 -7.37 -4.68 11.26
C PHE A 123 -7.28 -4.17 9.83
N GLU A 124 -7.50 -5.02 8.83
CA GLU A 124 -7.62 -4.61 7.43
C GLU A 124 -8.83 -3.67 7.25
N THR A 125 -9.98 -4.06 7.81
CA THR A 125 -11.20 -3.22 7.79
C THR A 125 -10.97 -1.89 8.51
N LEU A 126 -10.33 -1.92 9.68
CA LEU A 126 -9.98 -0.69 10.43
C LEU A 126 -9.08 0.23 9.60
N PHE A 127 -8.05 -0.31 8.96
CA PHE A 127 -7.14 0.43 8.11
C PHE A 127 -7.89 1.14 6.97
N HIS A 128 -8.72 0.42 6.22
CA HIS A 128 -9.48 0.99 5.12
C HIS A 128 -10.51 2.01 5.61
N TYR A 129 -11.23 1.70 6.69
CA TYR A 129 -12.25 2.61 7.23
C TYR A 129 -11.63 3.92 7.71
N PHE A 130 -10.55 3.86 8.48
CA PHE A 130 -9.81 5.04 8.94
C PHE A 130 -9.26 5.85 7.76
N THR A 131 -8.56 5.19 6.83
CA THR A 131 -7.93 5.83 5.68
C THR A 131 -8.96 6.55 4.81
N ASN A 132 -10.10 5.93 4.53
CA ASN A 132 -11.17 6.54 3.76
C ASN A 132 -11.80 7.74 4.49
N LYS A 133 -11.94 7.66 5.82
CA LYS A 133 -12.52 8.72 6.64
C LYS A 133 -11.66 9.99 6.67
N VAL A 134 -10.33 9.84 6.65
CA VAL A 134 -9.38 10.96 6.74
C VAL A 134 -8.80 11.41 5.40
N SER A 135 -9.17 10.75 4.31
CA SER A 135 -8.63 11.02 2.98
C SER A 135 -9.11 12.39 2.49
N LYS A 136 -8.28 13.43 2.67
CA LYS A 136 -8.43 14.72 2.00
C LYS A 136 -7.65 14.68 0.70
N HIS A 137 -8.30 14.98 -0.41
CA HIS A 137 -7.69 14.85 -1.71
C HIS A 137 -6.80 16.06 -2.04
N LYS A 138 -5.49 15.92 -1.81
CA LYS A 138 -4.51 16.76 -2.49
C LYS A 138 -4.39 16.24 -3.91
N LEU A 139 -4.68 17.08 -4.90
CA LEU A 139 -4.69 16.71 -6.29
C LEU A 139 -3.58 17.42 -7.07
N TYR A 140 -3.01 16.73 -8.03
CA TYR A 140 -2.12 17.29 -9.04
C TYR A 140 -2.85 17.33 -10.38
N LYS A 141 -3.16 18.53 -10.90
CA LYS A 141 -3.98 18.69 -12.11
C LYS A 141 -5.24 17.81 -12.10
N ASN A 142 -5.96 17.82 -10.97
CA ASN A 142 -7.18 17.05 -10.74
C ASN A 142 -6.98 15.52 -10.63
N LEU A 143 -5.75 15.03 -10.47
CA LEU A 143 -5.42 13.60 -10.31
C LEU A 143 -4.85 13.32 -8.92
N ARG A 144 -5.24 12.21 -8.32
CA ARG A 144 -4.49 11.63 -7.20
C ARG A 144 -3.24 10.94 -7.76
N LEU A 145 -2.10 11.17 -7.12
CA LEU A 145 -0.85 10.51 -7.51
C LEU A 145 -0.63 9.29 -6.62
N LEU A 146 -0.79 8.10 -7.18
CA LEU A 146 -0.69 6.84 -6.46
C LEU A 146 0.56 6.08 -6.93
N ALA A 147 1.44 5.73 -6.01
CA ALA A 147 2.54 4.81 -6.30
C ALA A 147 2.19 3.41 -5.82
N VAL A 148 2.58 2.39 -6.59
CA VAL A 148 2.49 0.99 -6.19
C VAL A 148 3.88 0.37 -6.18
N ASP A 149 4.16 -0.39 -5.13
CA ASP A 149 5.41 -1.14 -4.99
C ASP A 149 5.22 -2.32 -4.04
N GLY A 150 6.12 -3.31 -4.14
CA GLY A 150 6.16 -4.47 -3.28
C GLY A 150 7.35 -4.45 -2.31
N SER A 151 7.20 -5.08 -1.15
CA SER A 151 8.29 -5.18 -0.18
C SER A 151 8.22 -6.45 0.64
N ASP A 152 9.34 -7.17 0.73
CA ASP A 152 9.42 -8.39 1.54
C ASP A 152 9.58 -8.06 3.03
N LEU A 153 8.86 -8.84 3.85
CA LEU A 153 8.93 -8.83 5.31
C LEU A 153 9.37 -10.20 5.81
N GLN A 154 10.51 -10.24 6.47
CA GLN A 154 10.95 -11.46 7.13
C GLN A 154 10.20 -11.64 8.44
N ILE A 155 9.63 -12.83 8.63
CA ILE A 155 8.92 -13.25 9.83
C ILE A 155 9.57 -14.49 10.44
N THR A 156 9.12 -14.88 11.63
CA THR A 156 9.64 -16.05 12.35
C THR A 156 9.58 -17.30 11.50
N ALA A 157 10.67 -18.10 11.54
CA ALA A 157 10.71 -19.38 10.85
C ALA A 157 9.59 -20.32 11.35
N ASN A 158 8.79 -20.77 10.40
CA ASN A 158 7.74 -21.77 10.58
C ASN A 158 7.77 -22.76 9.41
N PRO A 159 8.40 -23.93 9.56
CA PRO A 159 8.45 -24.95 8.50
C PRO A 159 7.07 -25.50 8.11
N ASP A 160 6.07 -25.40 9.00
CA ASP A 160 4.71 -25.87 8.75
C ASP A 160 3.94 -24.96 7.78
N ASP A 161 4.53 -23.82 7.38
CA ASP A 161 4.00 -22.92 6.36
C ASP A 161 4.91 -22.89 5.12
N PRO A 162 4.81 -23.89 4.23
CA PRO A 162 5.71 -24.05 3.07
C PRO A 162 5.62 -22.91 2.06
N ASP A 163 4.47 -22.21 1.97
CA ASP A 163 4.25 -21.13 1.01
C ASP A 163 5.05 -19.86 1.33
N SER A 164 5.47 -19.72 2.57
CA SER A 164 6.31 -18.59 3.00
C SER A 164 7.69 -19.02 3.50
N PHE A 165 7.94 -20.32 3.70
CA PHE A 165 9.16 -20.86 4.29
C PHE A 165 10.34 -20.90 3.31
N PHE A 166 11.50 -20.46 3.78
CA PHE A 166 12.80 -20.56 3.10
C PHE A 166 13.81 -21.27 4.02
N PRO A 167 14.34 -22.42 3.62
CA PRO A 167 15.41 -23.07 4.38
C PRO A 167 16.67 -22.21 4.34
N GLY A 168 17.42 -22.22 5.43
CA GLY A 168 18.71 -21.53 5.47
C GLY A 168 19.70 -22.17 4.48
N VAL A 169 20.50 -21.33 3.82
CA VAL A 169 21.55 -21.73 2.89
C VAL A 169 22.88 -21.16 3.39
N ASN A 170 23.98 -21.89 3.24
CA ASN A 170 25.33 -21.43 3.60
C ASN A 170 25.45 -20.91 5.06
N GLY A 171 24.89 -21.65 6.03
CA GLY A 171 24.94 -21.29 7.45
C GLY A 171 23.94 -20.24 7.90
N GLN A 172 23.08 -19.75 7.02
CA GLN A 172 21.97 -18.89 7.39
C GLN A 172 20.87 -19.67 8.08
N LYS A 173 20.20 -19.03 9.05
CA LYS A 173 19.02 -19.62 9.70
C LYS A 173 17.83 -19.62 8.74
N ALA A 174 16.96 -20.63 8.84
CA ALA A 174 15.70 -20.67 8.12
C ALA A 174 14.80 -19.49 8.52
N TYR A 175 13.96 -19.02 7.59
CA TYR A 175 13.05 -17.89 7.80
C TYR A 175 11.80 -18.05 6.92
N ASN A 176 10.75 -17.30 7.26
CA ASN A 176 9.58 -17.14 6.40
C ASN A 176 9.54 -15.70 5.86
N LEU A 177 9.00 -15.53 4.66
CA LEU A 177 8.78 -14.23 4.03
C LEU A 177 7.30 -14.03 3.72
N LEU A 178 6.80 -12.88 4.12
CA LEU A 178 5.57 -12.29 3.59
C LEU A 178 5.95 -11.19 2.59
N HIS A 179 5.11 -11.02 1.59
CA HIS A 179 5.22 -9.96 0.61
C HIS A 179 4.06 -8.99 0.81
N ILE A 180 4.38 -7.72 1.05
CA ILE A 180 3.40 -6.64 1.11
C ILE A 180 3.40 -5.89 -0.21
N ASN A 181 2.28 -5.89 -0.91
CA ASN A 181 2.03 -4.99 -2.02
C ASN A 181 1.22 -3.81 -1.48
N ALA A 182 1.63 -2.59 -1.75
CA ALA A 182 0.94 -1.42 -1.21
C ALA A 182 0.73 -0.35 -2.27
N MET A 183 -0.38 0.37 -2.12
CA MET A 183 -0.71 1.56 -2.88
C MET A 183 -0.60 2.79 -1.96
N TYR A 184 0.15 3.80 -2.39
CA TYR A 184 0.55 4.94 -1.59
C TYR A 184 0.25 6.26 -2.29
N ASP A 185 -0.48 7.15 -1.62
CA ASP A 185 -0.75 8.50 -2.11
C ASP A 185 0.47 9.40 -1.89
N LEU A 186 1.10 9.80 -2.98
CA LEU A 186 2.34 10.58 -2.98
C LEU A 186 2.18 12.02 -2.50
N LEU A 187 0.97 12.58 -2.54
CA LEU A 187 0.69 13.94 -2.10
C LEU A 187 0.18 14.01 -0.66
N GLN A 188 -0.51 12.98 -0.22
CA GLN A 188 -1.00 12.85 1.15
C GLN A 188 -0.04 12.06 2.05
N HIS A 189 0.94 11.39 1.48
CA HIS A 189 1.91 10.56 2.20
C HIS A 189 1.26 9.47 3.07
N ILE A 190 0.19 8.84 2.57
CA ILE A 190 -0.53 7.77 3.26
C ILE A 190 -0.68 6.53 2.38
N TYR A 191 -0.71 5.37 3.00
CA TYR A 191 -1.11 4.14 2.34
C TYR A 191 -2.63 4.14 2.10
N THR A 192 -3.04 3.92 0.85
CA THR A 192 -4.47 3.86 0.49
C THR A 192 -4.99 2.43 0.46
N ASP A 193 -4.12 1.49 0.15
CA ASP A 193 -4.44 0.06 0.09
C ASP A 193 -3.19 -0.79 0.31
N ALA A 194 -3.38 -2.05 0.74
CA ALA A 194 -2.32 -3.03 0.85
C ALA A 194 -2.85 -4.46 0.74
N ILE A 195 -2.06 -5.34 0.11
CA ILE A 195 -2.34 -6.77 -0.02
C ILE A 195 -1.13 -7.55 0.50
N LEU A 196 -1.39 -8.47 1.43
CA LEU A 196 -0.37 -9.34 2.01
C LEU A 196 -0.43 -10.72 1.36
N GLN A 197 0.71 -11.17 0.86
CA GLN A 197 0.84 -12.48 0.21
C GLN A 197 1.99 -13.27 0.85
N LYS A 198 1.91 -14.59 0.83
CA LYS A 198 3.04 -15.45 1.15
C LYS A 198 4.03 -15.40 -0.01
N ARG A 199 5.33 -15.22 0.28
CA ARG A 199 6.34 -14.83 -0.74
C ARG A 199 6.46 -15.81 -1.91
N ARG A 200 6.29 -17.11 -1.69
CA ARG A 200 6.37 -18.10 -2.78
C ARG A 200 5.22 -18.01 -3.77
N ASN A 201 4.07 -17.51 -3.31
CA ASN A 201 2.86 -17.35 -4.11
C ASN A 201 2.57 -15.86 -4.39
N ALA A 202 3.58 -14.99 -4.24
CA ALA A 202 3.41 -13.57 -4.46
C ALA A 202 3.22 -13.28 -5.95
N ASP A 203 2.12 -12.59 -6.25
CA ASP A 203 1.76 -12.07 -7.57
C ASP A 203 1.53 -10.56 -7.45
N GLU A 204 2.58 -9.79 -7.76
CA GLU A 204 2.55 -8.33 -7.68
C GLU A 204 1.58 -7.72 -8.70
N SER A 205 1.49 -8.32 -9.89
CA SER A 205 0.54 -7.87 -10.93
C SER A 205 -0.90 -8.15 -10.52
N GLY A 206 -1.20 -9.34 -9.99
CA GLY A 206 -2.53 -9.66 -9.46
C GLY A 206 -2.92 -8.75 -8.30
N ALA A 207 -1.99 -8.47 -7.38
CA ALA A 207 -2.23 -7.55 -6.27
C ALA A 207 -2.50 -6.11 -6.76
N LEU A 208 -1.77 -5.64 -7.78
CA LEU A 208 -2.05 -4.35 -8.41
C LEU A 208 -3.48 -4.29 -8.95
N ILE A 209 -3.88 -5.31 -9.73
CA ILE A 209 -5.21 -5.39 -10.33
C ILE A 209 -6.28 -5.37 -9.25
N ASP A 210 -6.15 -6.19 -8.21
CA ASP A 210 -7.10 -6.26 -7.11
C ASP A 210 -7.24 -4.89 -6.39
N MET A 211 -6.13 -4.16 -6.16
CA MET A 211 -6.15 -2.83 -5.56
C MET A 211 -6.78 -1.78 -6.49
N VAL A 212 -6.53 -1.84 -7.79
CA VAL A 212 -7.14 -0.92 -8.78
C VAL A 212 -8.64 -1.17 -8.89
N ASP A 213 -9.04 -2.42 -9.06
CA ASP A 213 -10.45 -2.77 -9.33
C ASP A 213 -11.35 -2.47 -8.12
N ARG A 214 -10.87 -2.74 -6.89
CA ARG A 214 -11.64 -2.48 -5.66
C ARG A 214 -11.59 -1.04 -5.17
N SER A 215 -10.73 -0.19 -5.73
CA SER A 215 -10.58 1.20 -5.30
C SER A 215 -11.81 2.05 -5.58
N ASP A 216 -12.21 2.90 -4.64
CA ASP A 216 -13.27 3.92 -4.81
C ASP A 216 -12.72 5.27 -5.31
N ILE A 217 -11.44 5.35 -5.66
CA ILE A 217 -10.81 6.56 -6.19
C ILE A 217 -11.25 6.77 -7.64
N GLU A 218 -11.82 7.94 -7.95
CA GLU A 218 -12.36 8.23 -9.29
C GLU A 218 -11.27 8.61 -10.30
N ASN A 219 -10.37 9.52 -9.92
CA ASN A 219 -9.35 10.08 -10.83
C ASN A 219 -7.95 9.88 -10.23
N ALA A 220 -7.14 9.03 -10.86
CA ALA A 220 -5.79 8.77 -10.40
C ALA A 220 -4.78 8.66 -11.54
N LEU A 221 -3.53 8.99 -11.22
CA LEU A 221 -2.35 8.63 -11.97
C LEU A 221 -1.57 7.60 -11.14
N LEU A 222 -1.47 6.39 -11.67
CA LEU A 222 -0.75 5.29 -11.03
C LEU A 222 0.69 5.26 -11.53
N LEU A 223 1.63 5.33 -10.59
CA LEU A 223 3.07 5.27 -10.83
C LEU A 223 3.62 3.93 -10.35
N ALA A 224 4.31 3.21 -11.24
CA ALA A 224 4.91 1.92 -10.91
C ALA A 224 6.27 1.73 -11.59
N ASP A 225 7.06 0.79 -11.06
CA ASP A 225 8.31 0.44 -11.67
C ASP A 225 8.13 -0.57 -12.83
N ARG A 226 9.25 -0.99 -13.44
CA ARG A 226 9.23 -1.93 -14.58
C ARG A 226 8.76 -3.35 -14.23
N GLY A 227 8.64 -3.70 -12.96
CA GLY A 227 8.06 -4.98 -12.53
C GLY A 227 6.58 -5.10 -12.89
N TYR A 228 5.91 -3.97 -13.02
CA TYR A 228 4.49 -3.89 -13.35
C TYR A 228 4.21 -3.72 -14.85
N GLU A 229 5.23 -3.83 -15.72
CA GLU A 229 5.11 -3.77 -17.18
C GLU A 229 4.32 -4.97 -17.71
N SER A 230 3.02 -4.79 -17.94
CA SER A 230 2.11 -5.83 -18.45
C SER A 230 0.92 -5.21 -19.17
N TYR A 231 0.55 -5.76 -20.33
CA TYR A 231 -0.67 -5.35 -21.04
C TYR A 231 -1.92 -5.47 -20.18
N ASN A 232 -2.01 -6.51 -19.34
CA ASN A 232 -3.14 -6.71 -18.45
C ASN A 232 -3.24 -5.60 -17.40
N ASN A 233 -2.13 -5.22 -16.78
CA ASN A 233 -2.09 -4.12 -15.83
C ASN A 233 -2.54 -2.80 -16.46
N LEU A 234 -2.01 -2.50 -17.67
CA LEU A 234 -2.40 -1.28 -18.41
C LEU A 234 -3.89 -1.28 -18.74
N ALA A 235 -4.44 -2.43 -19.14
CA ALA A 235 -5.85 -2.56 -19.47
C ALA A 235 -6.75 -2.33 -18.23
N HIS A 236 -6.46 -2.95 -17.09
CA HIS A 236 -7.23 -2.72 -15.85
C HIS A 236 -7.19 -1.25 -15.41
N ILE A 237 -6.04 -0.59 -15.50
CA ILE A 237 -5.90 0.83 -15.17
C ILE A 237 -6.72 1.69 -16.16
N GLN A 238 -6.67 1.37 -17.46
CA GLN A 238 -7.44 2.08 -18.51
C GLN A 238 -8.95 1.89 -18.31
N GLU A 239 -9.42 0.66 -18.06
CA GLU A 239 -10.85 0.37 -17.82
C GLU A 239 -11.37 1.01 -16.52
N LYS A 240 -10.50 1.19 -15.53
CA LYS A 240 -10.81 1.96 -14.31
C LYS A 240 -10.99 3.46 -14.59
N GLY A 241 -10.61 3.92 -15.77
CA GLY A 241 -10.58 5.35 -16.13
C GLY A 241 -9.39 6.09 -15.50
N TRP A 242 -8.39 5.36 -15.03
CA TRP A 242 -7.18 5.93 -14.46
C TRP A 242 -6.09 6.14 -15.52
N PHE A 243 -5.12 6.97 -15.16
CA PHE A 243 -3.90 7.14 -15.90
C PHE A 243 -2.77 6.31 -15.30
N PHE A 244 -1.80 5.95 -16.13
CA PHE A 244 -0.61 5.23 -15.70
C PHE A 244 0.67 5.94 -16.12
N LEU A 245 1.72 5.73 -15.33
CA LEU A 245 3.09 6.18 -15.55
C LEU A 245 4.02 5.05 -15.09
N ILE A 246 4.33 4.14 -15.99
CA ILE A 246 5.07 2.91 -15.67
C ILE A 246 6.39 2.89 -16.41
N ARG A 247 7.47 2.62 -15.68
CA ARG A 247 8.76 2.39 -16.31
C ARG A 247 8.73 1.06 -17.07
N ILE A 248 9.30 1.05 -18.26
CA ILE A 248 9.41 -0.14 -19.09
C ILE A 248 10.87 -0.49 -19.37
N LYS A 249 11.10 -1.73 -19.84
CA LYS A 249 12.42 -2.19 -20.23
C LYS A 249 12.86 -1.49 -21.51
N ASP A 250 14.09 -1.04 -21.52
CA ASP A 250 14.71 -0.35 -22.64
C ASP A 250 15.41 -1.35 -23.59
N ASN A 251 14.65 -2.38 -24.01
CA ASN A 251 15.17 -3.42 -24.90
C ASN A 251 14.05 -3.94 -25.81
N THR A 252 14.41 -4.83 -26.74
CA THR A 252 13.48 -5.46 -27.69
C THR A 252 12.50 -6.46 -27.08
N THR A 253 12.48 -6.57 -25.75
CA THR A 253 11.57 -7.47 -25.00
C THR A 253 10.47 -6.65 -24.30
N GLY A 254 9.39 -7.31 -23.87
CA GLY A 254 8.28 -6.64 -23.19
C GLY A 254 7.32 -5.91 -24.14
N ILE A 255 6.72 -4.82 -23.64
CA ILE A 255 5.71 -4.04 -24.38
C ILE A 255 6.28 -3.42 -25.66
N THR A 256 7.53 -2.99 -25.64
CA THR A 256 8.21 -2.38 -26.79
C THR A 256 8.52 -3.37 -27.91
N SER A 257 8.41 -4.68 -27.65
CA SER A 257 8.72 -5.71 -28.65
C SER A 257 7.87 -5.57 -29.90
N GLY A 258 8.54 -5.30 -31.02
CA GLY A 258 7.95 -5.13 -32.34
C GLY A 258 7.50 -3.71 -32.67
N LEU A 259 7.51 -2.78 -31.73
CA LEU A 259 7.24 -1.37 -32.02
C LEU A 259 8.45 -0.72 -32.69
N THR A 260 8.19 0.16 -33.63
CA THR A 260 9.23 0.98 -34.29
C THR A 260 9.51 2.19 -33.40
N LEU A 261 10.63 2.18 -32.70
CA LEU A 261 11.08 3.29 -31.86
C LEU A 261 12.32 3.95 -32.47
N PRO A 262 12.48 5.27 -32.32
CA PRO A 262 13.70 5.96 -32.75
C PRO A 262 14.93 5.49 -31.97
N ASP A 263 16.07 5.45 -32.67
CA ASP A 263 17.36 5.20 -32.04
C ASP A 263 17.96 6.53 -31.54
N CYS A 264 17.31 7.14 -30.55
CA CYS A 264 17.77 8.37 -29.91
C CYS A 264 17.48 8.36 -28.41
N SER A 265 18.16 9.24 -27.70
CA SER A 265 18.08 9.34 -26.23
C SER A 265 16.82 10.05 -25.71
N ASP A 266 16.10 10.74 -26.59
CA ASP A 266 14.93 11.55 -26.25
C ASP A 266 13.85 11.42 -27.33
N PHE A 267 12.68 10.93 -26.96
CA PHE A 267 11.50 10.88 -27.85
C PHE A 267 10.21 10.76 -27.04
N ASP A 268 9.09 11.11 -27.68
CA ASP A 268 7.74 11.01 -27.15
C ASP A 268 6.80 10.63 -28.30
N ILE A 269 6.38 9.34 -28.35
CA ILE A 269 5.65 8.78 -29.48
C ILE A 269 4.36 8.12 -28.99
N PRO A 270 3.19 8.54 -29.55
CA PRO A 270 1.92 7.90 -29.25
C PRO A 270 1.74 6.61 -30.04
N PHE A 271 1.05 5.65 -29.42
CA PHE A 271 0.64 4.39 -30.01
C PHE A 271 -0.85 4.14 -29.76
N HIS A 272 -1.51 3.58 -30.75
CA HIS A 272 -2.83 2.99 -30.63
C HIS A 272 -2.73 1.52 -31.01
N LEU A 273 -2.67 0.65 -30.02
CA LEU A 273 -2.39 -0.77 -30.23
C LEU A 273 -3.68 -1.60 -30.04
N LEU A 274 -4.01 -2.39 -31.07
CA LEU A 274 -5.12 -3.33 -31.06
C LEU A 274 -4.61 -4.72 -30.69
N LEU A 275 -4.95 -5.16 -29.49
CA LEU A 275 -4.53 -6.46 -28.96
C LEU A 275 -5.52 -7.54 -29.37
N THR A 276 -5.06 -8.71 -29.81
CA THR A 276 -5.93 -9.84 -30.17
C THR A 276 -5.29 -11.18 -29.84
N ARG A 277 -6.12 -12.21 -29.63
CA ARG A 277 -5.69 -13.62 -29.53
C ARG A 277 -5.99 -14.44 -30.78
N LYS A 278 -6.54 -13.82 -31.82
CA LYS A 278 -6.84 -14.48 -33.11
C LYS A 278 -5.64 -14.54 -34.01
N GLN A 279 -5.56 -15.61 -34.83
CA GLN A 279 -4.54 -15.86 -35.84
C GLN A 279 -5.15 -16.41 -37.13
N THR A 280 -6.34 -15.91 -37.55
CA THR A 280 -6.88 -16.19 -38.89
C THR A 280 -5.97 -15.58 -39.95
N ASN A 281 -6.10 -16.01 -41.20
CA ASN A 281 -5.26 -15.49 -42.27
C ASN A 281 -5.38 -13.97 -42.41
N ASP A 282 -6.59 -13.43 -42.31
CA ASP A 282 -6.86 -11.99 -42.39
C ASP A 282 -6.20 -11.25 -41.20
N VAL A 283 -6.28 -11.81 -39.98
CA VAL A 283 -5.65 -11.22 -38.80
C VAL A 283 -4.13 -11.28 -38.90
N LYS A 284 -3.55 -12.36 -39.49
CA LYS A 284 -2.11 -12.46 -39.72
C LYS A 284 -1.58 -11.36 -40.63
N GLU A 285 -2.36 -10.95 -41.65
CA GLU A 285 -2.00 -9.81 -42.49
C GLU A 285 -1.98 -8.50 -41.67
N LEU A 286 -2.99 -8.27 -40.81
CA LEU A 286 -3.01 -7.11 -39.92
C LEU A 286 -1.82 -7.11 -38.93
N LEU A 287 -1.46 -8.26 -38.41
CA LEU A 287 -0.34 -8.43 -37.44
C LEU A 287 1.05 -8.15 -38.06
N LYS A 288 1.18 -7.98 -39.37
CA LYS A 288 2.41 -7.49 -40.02
C LYS A 288 2.70 -6.05 -39.62
N ASP A 289 1.66 -5.26 -39.39
CA ASP A 289 1.77 -3.91 -38.84
C ASP A 289 1.85 -3.96 -37.33
N LYS A 290 3.07 -4.11 -36.80
CA LYS A 290 3.36 -4.26 -35.39
C LYS A 290 3.16 -2.98 -34.57
N ASN A 291 3.04 -1.84 -35.23
CA ASN A 291 2.78 -0.56 -34.56
C ASN A 291 1.30 -0.37 -34.19
N HIS A 292 0.39 -1.09 -34.89
CA HIS A 292 -1.04 -1.00 -34.65
C HIS A 292 -1.66 -2.30 -34.15
N TYR A 293 -1.06 -3.46 -34.39
CA TYR A 293 -1.63 -4.75 -34.04
C TYR A 293 -0.66 -5.62 -33.22
N LYS A 294 -1.15 -6.23 -32.16
CA LYS A 294 -0.35 -7.13 -31.33
C LYS A 294 -1.10 -8.42 -31.01
N PHE A 295 -0.45 -9.54 -31.29
CA PHE A 295 -0.91 -10.85 -30.87
C PHE A 295 -0.53 -11.11 -29.41
N LEU A 296 -1.51 -11.57 -28.61
CA LEU A 296 -1.29 -12.02 -27.23
C LEU A 296 -1.47 -13.53 -27.14
N PRO A 297 -0.40 -14.31 -26.85
CA PRO A 297 -0.50 -15.74 -26.60
C PRO A 297 -1.45 -16.05 -25.45
N SER A 298 -2.12 -17.22 -25.50
CA SER A 298 -3.01 -17.68 -24.42
C SER A 298 -2.29 -17.92 -23.09
N SER A 299 -0.97 -18.12 -23.13
CA SER A 299 -0.12 -18.22 -21.93
C SER A 299 0.05 -16.88 -21.18
N HIS A 300 -0.20 -15.75 -21.83
CA HIS A 300 -0.17 -14.44 -21.18
C HIS A 300 -1.55 -14.12 -20.58
N ARG A 301 -1.58 -13.80 -19.29
CA ARG A 301 -2.80 -13.32 -18.66
C ARG A 301 -3.27 -12.03 -19.32
N PHE A 302 -4.51 -12.02 -19.74
CA PHE A 302 -5.19 -10.81 -20.23
C PHE A 302 -6.69 -11.01 -20.09
N ASP A 303 -7.32 -10.23 -19.23
CA ASP A 303 -8.67 -10.49 -18.73
C ASP A 303 -9.77 -9.93 -19.67
N TYR A 304 -9.42 -9.05 -20.63
CA TYR A 304 -10.36 -8.39 -21.57
C TYR A 304 -10.43 -9.05 -22.95
N LEU A 305 -9.78 -10.19 -23.15
CA LEU A 305 -9.90 -11.00 -24.36
C LEU A 305 -10.23 -12.45 -24.01
N PRO A 306 -11.10 -13.12 -24.79
CA PRO A 306 -11.47 -14.51 -24.52
C PRO A 306 -10.24 -15.43 -24.58
N THR A 307 -10.05 -16.25 -23.54
CA THR A 307 -8.95 -17.22 -23.46
C THR A 307 -9.08 -18.37 -24.46
N LYS A 308 -10.34 -18.74 -24.78
CA LYS A 308 -10.67 -19.76 -25.77
C LYS A 308 -11.45 -19.11 -26.89
N SER A 309 -11.06 -19.37 -28.12
CA SER A 309 -11.72 -18.83 -29.31
C SER A 309 -11.78 -19.92 -30.36
N HIS A 310 -12.98 -20.26 -30.85
CA HIS A 310 -13.16 -21.21 -31.94
C HIS A 310 -12.81 -20.58 -33.29
N LYS A 311 -12.46 -21.43 -34.27
CA LYS A 311 -12.00 -20.97 -35.60
C LYS A 311 -12.98 -20.00 -36.27
N HIS A 312 -14.27 -20.19 -36.02
CA HIS A 312 -15.35 -19.42 -36.67
C HIS A 312 -15.82 -18.20 -35.87
N ASP A 313 -15.33 -18.01 -34.64
CA ASP A 313 -15.67 -16.81 -33.86
C ASP A 313 -15.09 -15.56 -34.50
N PRO A 314 -15.78 -14.40 -34.47
CA PRO A 314 -15.24 -13.15 -34.98
C PRO A 314 -13.94 -12.77 -34.27
N ALA A 315 -13.08 -12.05 -34.95
CA ALA A 315 -11.87 -11.50 -34.37
C ALA A 315 -12.26 -10.39 -33.38
N VAL A 316 -11.81 -10.54 -32.12
CA VAL A 316 -11.99 -9.54 -31.08
C VAL A 316 -10.68 -8.81 -30.89
N PHE A 317 -10.74 -7.49 -30.86
CA PHE A 317 -9.61 -6.61 -30.62
C PHE A 317 -9.88 -5.76 -29.39
N TYR A 318 -8.88 -5.63 -28.52
CA TYR A 318 -8.89 -4.73 -27.38
C TYR A 318 -8.02 -3.50 -27.70
N PRO A 319 -8.57 -2.27 -27.67
CA PRO A 319 -7.81 -1.06 -27.94
C PRO A 319 -7.05 -0.60 -26.68
N LEU A 320 -5.76 -0.36 -26.84
CA LEU A 320 -4.90 0.20 -25.80
C LEU A 320 -4.24 1.47 -26.32
N PHE A 321 -4.45 2.59 -25.62
CA PHE A 321 -3.90 3.88 -25.97
C PHE A 321 -2.78 4.25 -25.01
N PHE A 322 -1.60 4.54 -25.53
CA PHE A 322 -0.46 4.98 -24.73
C PHE A 322 0.54 5.76 -25.60
N ARG A 323 1.48 6.38 -24.93
CA ARG A 323 2.70 6.92 -25.55
C ARG A 323 3.91 6.40 -24.79
N ILE A 324 5.02 6.29 -25.50
CA ILE A 324 6.32 5.93 -24.94
C ILE A 324 7.17 7.19 -24.93
N VAL A 325 7.59 7.57 -23.73
CA VAL A 325 8.41 8.75 -23.48
C VAL A 325 9.77 8.30 -22.98
N ARG A 326 10.83 8.66 -23.72
CA ARG A 326 12.21 8.40 -23.32
C ARG A 326 12.92 9.72 -23.03
N PHE A 327 13.73 9.76 -21.99
CA PHE A 327 14.50 10.92 -21.63
C PHE A 327 15.80 10.53 -20.90
N PRO A 328 16.88 11.32 -21.06
CA PRO A 328 18.13 11.09 -20.35
C PRO A 328 18.02 11.46 -18.88
N ILE A 329 18.61 10.59 -18.01
CA ILE A 329 18.82 10.87 -16.59
C ILE A 329 20.26 11.33 -16.36
N SER A 330 21.21 10.75 -17.07
CA SER A 330 22.62 11.10 -17.12
C SER A 330 23.17 10.89 -18.53
N ASP A 331 24.42 11.23 -18.77
CA ASP A 331 25.06 11.10 -20.10
C ASP A 331 25.01 9.69 -20.70
N SER A 332 24.88 8.66 -19.84
CA SER A 332 24.88 7.25 -20.27
C SER A 332 23.62 6.49 -19.91
N ILE A 333 22.65 7.09 -19.23
CA ILE A 333 21.45 6.39 -18.72
C ILE A 333 20.19 7.13 -19.17
N CYS A 334 19.34 6.44 -19.91
CA CYS A 334 18.00 6.90 -20.24
C CYS A 334 16.95 6.14 -19.42
N GLU A 335 15.82 6.76 -19.24
CA GLU A 335 14.63 6.16 -18.67
C GLU A 335 13.51 6.16 -19.72
N THR A 336 12.81 5.03 -19.85
CA THR A 336 11.72 4.86 -20.79
C THR A 336 10.44 4.56 -20.02
N ILE A 337 9.42 5.38 -20.25
CA ILE A 337 8.14 5.38 -19.54
C ILE A 337 7.01 5.15 -20.54
N ILE A 338 6.05 4.29 -20.19
CA ILE A 338 4.78 4.16 -20.86
C ILE A 338 3.69 4.91 -20.07
N THR A 339 2.85 5.68 -20.79
CA THR A 339 1.79 6.47 -20.18
C THR A 339 0.63 6.71 -21.15
N ASN A 340 -0.60 6.83 -20.63
CA ASN A 340 -1.79 7.27 -21.38
C ASN A 340 -2.15 8.74 -21.11
N LEU A 341 -1.28 9.51 -20.45
CA LEU A 341 -1.46 10.94 -20.24
C LEU A 341 -1.36 11.70 -21.58
N ASN A 342 -2.15 12.76 -21.71
CA ASN A 342 -2.08 13.65 -22.88
C ASN A 342 -0.73 14.40 -22.92
N ALA A 343 -0.10 14.52 -24.11
CA ALA A 343 1.22 15.12 -24.26
C ALA A 343 1.23 16.63 -24.06
N GLU A 344 0.15 17.31 -24.44
CA GLU A 344 0.03 18.78 -24.29
C GLU A 344 -0.07 19.18 -22.82
N LEU A 345 -0.88 18.43 -22.05
CA LEU A 345 -1.08 18.68 -20.61
C LEU A 345 0.10 18.18 -19.75
N PHE A 346 0.80 17.15 -20.23
CA PHE A 346 1.90 16.48 -19.52
C PHE A 346 3.10 16.26 -20.45
N PRO A 347 3.87 17.29 -20.80
CA PRO A 347 5.05 17.14 -21.64
C PRO A 347 6.13 16.27 -20.97
N ALA A 348 7.10 15.77 -21.76
CA ALA A 348 8.14 14.85 -21.30
C ALA A 348 8.90 15.33 -20.06
N ALA A 349 9.17 16.63 -19.95
CA ALA A 349 9.81 17.22 -18.78
C ALA A 349 8.99 17.09 -17.50
N GLU A 350 7.66 17.11 -17.61
CA GLU A 350 6.74 16.91 -16.49
C GLU A 350 6.62 15.43 -16.14
N ILE A 351 6.58 14.54 -17.15
CA ILE A 351 6.64 13.10 -16.95
C ILE A 351 7.86 12.70 -16.11
N LYS A 352 9.03 13.25 -16.43
CA LYS A 352 10.27 13.03 -15.66
C LYS A 352 10.12 13.44 -14.19
N LYS A 353 9.52 14.60 -13.92
CA LYS A 353 9.28 15.09 -12.55
C LYS A 353 8.29 14.22 -11.79
N LEU A 354 7.18 13.86 -12.43
CA LEU A 354 6.16 13.00 -11.81
C LEU A 354 6.73 11.62 -11.50
N TYR A 355 7.45 11.01 -12.45
CA TYR A 355 8.01 9.68 -12.22
C TYR A 355 9.04 9.67 -11.07
N ALA A 356 9.83 10.73 -10.92
CA ALA A 356 10.74 10.87 -9.79
C ALA A 356 10.03 10.85 -8.42
N MET A 357 8.75 11.26 -8.34
CA MET A 357 7.97 11.21 -7.11
C MET A 357 7.67 9.77 -6.66
N ARG A 358 7.68 8.78 -7.56
CA ARG A 358 7.49 7.36 -7.24
C ARG A 358 8.35 6.88 -6.07
N TRP A 359 9.58 7.41 -5.95
CA TRP A 359 10.47 7.07 -4.82
C TRP A 359 9.89 7.37 -3.44
N GLY A 360 8.79 8.10 -3.35
CA GLY A 360 8.06 8.36 -2.11
C GLY A 360 7.62 7.07 -1.43
N ILE A 361 7.13 6.05 -2.16
CA ILE A 361 6.70 4.78 -1.58
C ILE A 361 7.89 3.97 -1.02
N GLU A 362 9.06 3.99 -1.67
CA GLU A 362 10.26 3.31 -1.15
C GLU A 362 10.74 3.96 0.17
N THR A 363 10.60 5.30 0.26
CA THR A 363 10.89 6.03 1.49
C THR A 363 9.90 5.66 2.60
N SER A 364 8.61 5.58 2.28
CA SER A 364 7.57 5.22 3.24
C SER A 364 7.74 3.77 3.75
N PHE A 365 8.12 2.82 2.91
CA PHE A 365 8.47 1.46 3.36
C PHE A 365 9.65 1.44 4.33
N ARG A 366 10.66 2.28 4.11
CA ARG A 366 11.78 2.42 5.05
C ARG A 366 11.32 2.95 6.40
N GLU A 367 10.47 3.97 6.40
CA GLU A 367 9.90 4.55 7.62
C GLU A 367 8.99 3.55 8.34
N LEU A 368 8.14 2.83 7.61
CA LEU A 368 7.29 1.78 8.14
C LEU A 368 8.10 0.65 8.79
N LYS A 369 9.17 0.20 8.12
CA LYS A 369 10.03 -0.89 8.60
C LYS A 369 10.84 -0.51 9.84
N TYR A 370 11.45 0.67 9.85
CA TYR A 370 12.42 1.04 10.87
C TYR A 370 11.84 1.99 11.93
N THR A 371 11.05 2.98 11.55
CA THR A 371 10.53 3.98 12.48
C THR A 371 9.28 3.47 13.20
N LEU A 372 8.35 2.82 12.49
CA LEU A 372 7.19 2.19 13.08
C LEU A 372 7.45 0.74 13.52
N ALA A 373 8.69 0.28 13.44
CA ALA A 373 9.11 -1.03 13.92
C ALA A 373 8.37 -2.22 13.28
N LEU A 374 8.01 -2.15 11.97
CA LEU A 374 7.40 -3.27 11.27
C LEU A 374 8.31 -4.51 11.21
N LEU A 375 9.63 -4.35 11.37
CA LEU A 375 10.57 -5.46 11.48
C LEU A 375 10.59 -6.12 12.86
N HIS A 376 9.89 -5.56 13.85
CA HIS A 376 9.86 -6.01 15.24
C HIS A 376 8.45 -6.50 15.63
N LEU A 377 7.97 -7.53 14.94
CA LEU A 377 6.65 -8.10 15.21
C LEU A 377 6.66 -8.93 16.50
N HIS A 378 5.57 -8.87 17.28
CA HIS A 378 5.40 -9.56 18.56
C HIS A 378 4.78 -10.95 18.40
N ALA A 379 4.57 -11.41 17.15
CA ALA A 379 3.81 -12.59 16.87
C ALA A 379 4.59 -13.59 15.99
N LYS A 380 4.35 -14.89 16.26
CA LYS A 380 4.81 -16.00 15.41
C LYS A 380 3.71 -16.49 14.47
N LYS A 381 2.44 -16.45 14.94
CA LYS A 381 1.29 -16.89 14.15
C LYS A 381 1.02 -15.89 13.03
N VAL A 382 0.82 -16.39 11.82
CA VAL A 382 0.58 -15.57 10.62
C VAL A 382 -0.60 -14.60 10.80
N ASP A 383 -1.70 -15.07 11.40
CA ASP A 383 -2.87 -14.22 11.69
C ASP A 383 -2.51 -12.99 12.56
N PHE A 384 -1.66 -13.19 13.57
CA PHE A 384 -1.22 -12.09 14.43
C PHE A 384 -0.25 -11.16 13.72
N VAL A 385 0.60 -11.72 12.85
CA VAL A 385 1.47 -10.92 11.98
C VAL A 385 0.62 -10.01 11.08
N TYR A 386 -0.44 -10.53 10.47
CA TYR A 386 -1.36 -9.74 9.64
C TYR A 386 -2.05 -8.62 10.44
N GLN A 387 -2.51 -8.92 11.67
CA GLN A 387 -3.06 -7.90 12.57
C GLN A 387 -2.05 -6.78 12.81
N GLU A 388 -0.79 -7.11 13.12
CA GLU A 388 0.25 -6.11 13.38
C GLU A 388 0.63 -5.30 12.14
N ILE A 389 0.69 -5.91 10.96
CA ILE A 389 1.01 -5.19 9.72
C ILE A 389 -0.05 -4.12 9.44
N PHE A 390 -1.34 -4.48 9.45
CA PHE A 390 -2.41 -3.51 9.23
C PHE A 390 -2.51 -2.46 10.36
N ALA A 391 -2.23 -2.85 11.60
CA ALA A 391 -2.11 -1.90 12.70
C ALA A 391 -0.97 -0.88 12.45
N LYS A 392 0.19 -1.32 11.96
CA LYS A 392 1.32 -0.44 11.61
C LYS A 392 1.00 0.47 10.43
N LEU A 393 0.30 -0.02 9.39
CA LEU A 393 -0.17 0.80 8.27
C LEU A 393 -1.16 1.88 8.75
N THR A 394 -2.09 1.51 9.62
CA THR A 394 -3.04 2.47 10.23
C THR A 394 -2.30 3.55 11.02
N MET A 395 -1.35 3.15 11.87
CA MET A 395 -0.59 4.09 12.68
C MET A 395 0.40 4.92 11.85
N TYR A 396 0.92 4.40 10.72
CA TYR A 396 1.68 5.20 9.77
C TYR A 396 0.83 6.34 9.22
N ASN A 397 -0.36 6.03 8.71
CA ASN A 397 -1.29 7.04 8.19
C ASN A 397 -1.67 8.05 9.27
N PHE A 398 -1.94 7.60 10.49
CA PHE A 398 -2.23 8.46 11.65
C PHE A 398 -1.08 9.45 11.92
N CYS A 399 0.15 8.96 11.99
CA CYS A 399 1.32 9.81 12.24
C CYS A 399 1.60 10.81 11.11
N GLU A 400 1.48 10.37 9.85
CA GLU A 400 1.68 11.25 8.69
C GLU A 400 0.65 12.37 8.62
N LEU A 401 -0.62 12.07 8.85
CA LEU A 401 -1.69 13.07 8.83
C LEU A 401 -1.50 14.14 9.91
N ILE A 402 -1.13 13.73 11.13
CA ILE A 402 -0.82 14.67 12.21
C ILE A 402 0.43 15.49 11.88
N THR A 403 1.48 14.85 11.35
CA THR A 403 2.71 15.54 10.95
C THR A 403 2.44 16.59 9.87
N GLN A 404 1.58 16.30 8.91
CA GLN A 404 1.20 17.23 7.84
C GLN A 404 0.25 18.36 8.29
N SER A 405 -0.42 18.22 9.43
CA SER A 405 -1.25 19.29 9.99
C SER A 405 -0.44 20.47 10.50
N VAL A 406 0.85 20.25 10.73
CA VAL A 406 1.75 21.27 11.30
C VAL A 406 2.52 22.01 10.22
N VAL A 407 2.33 23.33 10.18
CA VAL A 407 3.07 24.23 9.28
C VAL A 407 4.40 24.62 9.91
N ILE A 408 5.51 24.35 9.22
CA ILE A 408 6.86 24.81 9.60
C ILE A 408 7.16 26.11 8.87
N LEU A 409 7.28 27.19 9.61
CA LEU A 409 7.70 28.48 9.07
C LEU A 409 9.17 28.41 8.67
N GLN A 410 9.45 28.65 7.40
CA GLN A 410 10.78 28.44 6.82
C GLN A 410 11.73 29.65 7.06
N GLY A 411 11.49 30.67 7.70
CA GLY A 411 12.36 31.79 8.08
C GLY A 411 13.63 31.97 7.21
N GLN A 412 14.48 32.90 7.57
CA GLN A 412 15.79 33.15 6.92
C GLN A 412 16.85 32.10 7.33
N ARG A 413 16.60 30.80 7.03
CA ARG A 413 17.54 29.74 7.36
C ARG A 413 18.22 29.21 6.10
N LYS A 414 19.46 28.70 6.25
CA LYS A 414 20.26 28.14 5.14
C LYS A 414 19.55 27.01 4.39
N HIS A 415 18.68 26.27 5.04
CA HIS A 415 17.92 25.12 4.49
C HIS A 415 16.44 25.25 4.82
N ASN A 416 15.60 24.67 3.98
CA ASN A 416 14.23 24.38 4.33
C ASN A 416 14.20 23.25 5.37
N TYR A 417 13.21 23.26 6.26
CA TYR A 417 13.07 22.27 7.33
C TYR A 417 11.73 21.55 7.19
N LYS A 418 11.73 20.29 7.59
CA LYS A 418 10.52 19.47 7.77
C LYS A 418 10.51 18.87 9.16
N VAL A 419 9.34 18.44 9.63
CA VAL A 419 9.22 17.69 10.87
C VAL A 419 10.11 16.44 10.79
N ASN A 420 10.82 16.12 11.86
CA ASN A 420 11.53 14.86 11.98
C ASN A 420 10.53 13.74 12.21
N PHE A 421 10.33 12.87 11.22
CA PHE A 421 9.29 11.84 11.26
C PHE A 421 9.51 10.83 12.39
N SER A 422 10.75 10.53 12.76
CA SER A 422 11.02 9.60 13.87
C SER A 422 10.55 10.15 15.22
N ASP A 423 10.81 11.45 15.48
CA ASP A 423 10.34 12.12 16.68
C ASP A 423 8.82 12.31 16.62
N ALA A 424 8.28 12.62 15.43
CA ALA A 424 6.84 12.74 15.22
C ALA A 424 6.08 11.46 15.54
N VAL A 425 6.57 10.31 15.11
CA VAL A 425 5.98 9.00 15.43
C VAL A 425 5.89 8.81 16.94
N HIS A 426 6.96 9.11 17.69
CA HIS A 426 6.92 9.01 19.15
C HIS A 426 5.85 9.93 19.76
N ILE A 427 5.79 11.19 19.37
CA ILE A 427 4.81 12.16 19.84
C ILE A 427 3.38 11.71 19.50
N CYS A 428 3.15 11.23 18.27
CA CYS A 428 1.86 10.74 17.82
C CYS A 428 1.37 9.51 18.61
N PHE A 429 2.27 8.59 18.98
CA PHE A 429 1.91 7.46 19.83
C PHE A 429 1.53 7.90 21.25
N GLU A 430 2.27 8.86 21.85
CA GLU A 430 1.91 9.42 23.16
C GLU A 430 0.57 10.18 23.11
N PHE A 431 0.29 10.85 21.98
CA PHE A 431 -1.00 11.48 21.71
C PHE A 431 -2.13 10.46 21.55
N PHE A 432 -1.91 9.39 20.79
CA PHE A 432 -2.89 8.30 20.67
C PHE A 432 -3.24 7.68 22.03
N LEU A 433 -2.24 7.53 22.90
CA LEU A 433 -2.42 7.00 24.28
C LEU A 433 -3.02 8.03 25.27
N GLY A 434 -3.27 9.28 24.82
CA GLY A 434 -3.82 10.33 25.68
C GLY A 434 -2.83 10.89 26.70
N LYS A 435 -1.52 10.68 26.53
CA LYS A 435 -0.46 11.21 27.41
C LYS A 435 -0.02 12.63 27.03
N VAL A 436 -0.26 13.04 25.81
CA VAL A 436 0.00 14.40 25.27
C VAL A 436 -1.26 14.89 24.59
N HIS A 437 -1.56 16.17 24.73
CA HIS A 437 -2.74 16.81 24.16
C HIS A 437 -2.37 18.09 23.40
N PRO A 438 -3.17 18.52 22.42
CA PRO A 438 -3.04 19.83 21.81
C PRO A 438 -3.20 20.97 22.85
N PRO A 439 -2.49 22.09 22.74
CA PRO A 439 -1.60 22.46 21.64
C PRO A 439 -0.15 21.88 21.77
N ASN A 440 0.13 21.07 22.78
CA ASN A 440 1.48 20.56 23.02
C ASN A 440 1.97 19.64 21.89
N VAL A 441 1.06 18.89 21.25
CA VAL A 441 1.38 18.03 20.09
C VAL A 441 2.02 18.85 18.99
N GLU A 442 1.37 19.95 18.56
CA GLU A 442 1.88 20.83 17.50
C GLU A 442 3.15 21.56 17.92
N ALA A 443 3.24 21.98 19.18
CA ALA A 443 4.42 22.62 19.72
C ALA A 443 5.63 21.70 19.70
N LEU A 444 5.47 20.44 20.07
CA LEU A 444 6.54 19.44 20.03
C LEU A 444 6.93 19.12 18.58
N LEU A 445 5.97 18.93 17.68
CA LEU A 445 6.27 18.68 16.27
C LEU A 445 7.04 19.86 15.61
N LYS A 446 6.71 21.12 15.96
CA LYS A 446 7.42 22.30 15.50
C LYS A 446 8.84 22.41 16.08
N LYS A 447 9.08 21.86 17.25
CA LYS A 447 10.38 21.85 17.91
C LYS A 447 11.34 20.84 17.29
N TYR A 448 10.86 19.65 16.95
CA TYR A 448 11.69 18.58 16.42
C TYR A 448 11.63 18.54 14.89
N ILE A 449 12.52 19.32 14.25
CA ILE A 449 12.61 19.49 12.79
C ILE A 449 13.96 19.08 12.27
N SER A 450 14.00 18.62 11.00
CA SER A 450 15.21 18.22 10.29
C SER A 450 15.40 19.05 9.02
N PRO A 451 16.65 19.41 8.63
CA PRO A 451 16.90 20.15 7.41
C PRO A 451 16.67 19.27 6.16
N ILE A 452 16.00 19.84 5.16
CA ILE A 452 15.90 19.24 3.83
C ILE A 452 17.20 19.57 3.08
N ARG A 453 17.95 18.52 2.72
CA ARG A 453 19.22 18.65 1.99
C ARG A 453 19.04 18.09 0.58
N PRO A 454 18.65 18.91 -0.42
CA PRO A 454 18.49 18.45 -1.79
C PRO A 454 19.85 17.99 -2.35
N GLY A 455 19.84 16.93 -3.14
CA GLY A 455 21.04 16.41 -3.80
C GLY A 455 21.99 15.58 -2.94
N ARG A 456 21.66 15.32 -1.65
CA ARG A 456 22.47 14.41 -0.83
C ARG A 456 22.40 12.99 -1.41
N ARG A 457 23.54 12.51 -1.91
CA ARG A 457 23.73 11.12 -2.35
C ARG A 457 24.57 10.41 -1.30
N ASP A 458 23.95 9.54 -0.53
CA ASP A 458 24.67 8.60 0.32
C ASP A 458 25.02 7.37 -0.55
N THR A 459 26.32 7.11 -0.75
CA THR A 459 26.76 5.87 -1.40
C THR A 459 26.27 4.70 -0.58
N ARG A 460 25.43 3.83 -1.18
CA ARG A 460 25.05 2.56 -0.55
C ARG A 460 26.34 1.77 -0.33
N LYS A 461 26.77 1.65 0.91
CA LYS A 461 27.77 0.64 1.25
C LYS A 461 27.13 -0.69 0.88
N GLN A 462 27.72 -1.38 -0.10
CA GLN A 462 27.41 -2.77 -0.37
C GLN A 462 28.03 -3.65 0.74
N THR A 463 27.61 -3.45 1.97
CA THR A 463 27.83 -4.45 2.98
C THR A 463 26.91 -5.61 2.61
N GLN A 464 27.45 -6.77 2.28
CA GLN A 464 26.71 -8.02 2.36
C GLN A 464 25.89 -7.93 3.64
N LYS A 465 24.57 -7.95 3.50
CA LYS A 465 23.72 -8.03 4.68
C LYS A 465 24.10 -9.35 5.32
N SER A 466 24.88 -9.30 6.41
CA SER A 466 25.02 -10.42 7.32
C SER A 466 23.61 -10.96 7.56
N ALA A 467 23.49 -12.28 7.63
CA ALA A 467 22.24 -12.96 7.93
C ALA A 467 21.45 -12.13 8.93
N VAL A 468 20.27 -11.68 8.54
CA VAL A 468 19.49 -10.69 9.29
C VAL A 468 19.43 -11.17 10.72
N SER A 469 20.02 -10.38 11.62
CA SER A 469 19.91 -10.67 13.04
C SER A 469 18.43 -10.62 13.36
N PHE A 470 17.87 -11.74 13.72
CA PHE A 470 16.48 -11.91 14.01
C PHE A 470 16.18 -11.08 15.26
N THR A 471 15.56 -9.93 15.09
CA THR A 471 15.18 -9.02 16.18
C THR A 471 13.83 -9.37 16.79
N TYR A 472 13.36 -10.58 16.53
CA TYR A 472 12.13 -11.09 17.09
C TYR A 472 12.29 -11.29 18.61
N ARG A 473 11.71 -10.42 19.39
CA ARG A 473 11.68 -10.53 20.84
C ARG A 473 10.35 -11.15 21.28
N VAL A 474 10.35 -12.47 21.38
CA VAL A 474 9.29 -13.20 22.08
C VAL A 474 9.49 -12.98 23.56
N ALA A 475 8.40 -12.66 24.27
CA ALA A 475 8.37 -12.71 25.72
C ALA A 475 8.53 -14.16 26.20
#